data_5a297ca42ea0d87b597ecae0acaec67b
#
_entry.id   5a297ca42ea0d87b597ecae0acaec67b
#
_cell.length_a   1.000
_cell.length_b   1.000
_cell.length_c   1.000
_cell.angle_alpha   90.00
_cell.angle_beta   90.00
_cell.angle_gamma   90.00
#
_symmetry.space_group_name_H-M   'P 1'
#
loop_
_entity.id
_entity.type
_entity.pdbx_description
1 polymer ?
#
loop_
_entity_poly.entity_id
_entity_poly.type
_entity_poly.pdbx_seq_one_letter_code
_entity_poly.pdbx_strand_id
1 'polypeptide(L)'
;SFAELRRIPYARGQRPSTATFCEAYFMPESDDIILGGVRDTVTVWRPGGGIHAELVSRIPVGAGPSPSLSVSGDTIIAATKHGIFRSVGGAPFRELEAFRLASGRDEFNTVSRPYGAGRFLAGSSDGRKGMASVIEGAFGSDTPLRVADKAYGWVQDIKLSPRADYAAVTYGNRGIARLDLTGDTLRYGPALETDWLDGEKITRCEVLPDGTVVGGTTLGALSFWKKGATRSFMQNRVHHASINSITLSNDSTRMFTADRAGQITIWDTATLKPIVYLYQVLGLDSPGYVLLTPDHYYKATPNAREFMNFVKDGRPYAFEQFDLRNNRPDIVLSRLGGDPAEIDLLHHAWQKRLRRAGIKEESLSTDYHVPEATVTNRDRIPAVTADSVVTIEATFSDAKYDLGEISVTLNGVPVLDPTKRHVSGRWHSMTLPLELATGNNSIVVSCTNSRGAGSLRETINVTCTPRVPRQPDLYVVAVGVGGYADARYSLDYAAK
;
A
#
# COMPACT_ATOMS: atom_id res chain seq x y z
N SER A 1 -2.79 -10.80 11.37
CA SER A 1 -2.91 -9.40 11.75
C SER A 1 -2.05 -8.56 10.83
N PHE A 2 -2.61 -7.52 10.20
CA PHE A 2 -1.87 -6.49 9.45
C PHE A 2 -1.13 -5.52 10.38
N ALA A 3 -0.82 -5.92 11.60
CA ALA A 3 -0.30 -5.03 12.62
C ALA A 3 1.11 -4.50 12.32
N GLU A 4 1.89 -5.14 11.44
CA GLU A 4 3.23 -4.64 11.09
C GLU A 4 3.61 -5.04 9.68
N LEU A 5 3.70 -4.05 8.79
CA LEU A 5 4.48 -4.15 7.56
C LEU A 5 5.95 -4.37 7.97
N ARG A 6 6.42 -5.61 7.97
CA ARG A 6 7.80 -5.94 8.30
C ARG A 6 8.72 -5.34 7.24
N ARG A 7 9.62 -4.49 7.69
CA ARG A 7 10.57 -3.82 6.82
C ARG A 7 11.76 -4.75 6.58
N ILE A 8 11.97 -5.15 5.33
CA ILE A 8 13.25 -5.70 4.91
C ILE A 8 14.19 -4.51 4.72
N PRO A 9 15.27 -4.37 5.53
CA PRO A 9 16.12 -3.20 5.47
C PRO A 9 16.87 -3.16 4.14
N TYR A 10 16.60 -2.17 3.31
CA TYR A 10 17.48 -1.80 2.20
C TYR A 10 18.79 -1.22 2.80
N ALA A 11 19.93 -1.65 2.30
CA ALA A 11 21.21 -1.09 2.72
C ALA A 11 21.20 0.44 2.48
N ARG A 12 21.43 1.22 3.56
CA ARG A 12 21.51 2.69 3.47
C ARG A 12 22.50 3.11 2.39
N GLY A 13 22.08 4.00 1.50
CA GLY A 13 22.97 4.66 0.52
C GLY A 13 22.85 4.19 -0.93
N GLN A 14 21.95 3.27 -1.27
CA GLN A 14 21.74 2.88 -2.66
C GLN A 14 20.40 3.42 -3.19
N ARG A 15 20.49 4.34 -4.17
CA ARG A 15 19.33 4.65 -5.01
C ARG A 15 18.93 3.36 -5.73
N PRO A 16 17.65 2.96 -5.77
CA PRO A 16 17.23 1.87 -6.61
C PRO A 16 17.62 2.22 -8.05
N SER A 17 18.47 1.42 -8.66
CA SER A 17 18.70 1.55 -10.09
C SER A 17 17.37 1.27 -10.79
N THR A 18 17.09 1.99 -11.85
CA THR A 18 15.83 2.08 -12.58
C THR A 18 15.33 0.76 -13.22
N ALA A 19 15.90 -0.39 -12.88
CA ALA A 19 15.65 -1.69 -13.50
C ALA A 19 15.52 -2.86 -12.52
N THR A 20 15.26 -2.64 -11.24
CA THR A 20 15.26 -3.74 -10.27
C THR A 20 13.83 -4.28 -10.11
N PHE A 21 13.48 -5.30 -10.86
CA PHE A 21 12.32 -6.15 -10.58
C PHE A 21 12.71 -7.07 -9.42
N CYS A 22 12.09 -6.90 -8.25
CA CYS A 22 12.18 -7.86 -7.16
C CYS A 22 10.96 -8.77 -7.21
N GLU A 23 11.20 -10.06 -7.26
CA GLU A 23 10.17 -11.06 -7.00
C GLU A 23 10.38 -11.61 -5.59
N ALA A 24 9.29 -11.71 -4.83
CA ALA A 24 9.29 -12.28 -3.49
C ALA A 24 8.53 -13.61 -3.50
N TYR A 25 9.14 -14.62 -2.91
CA TYR A 25 8.54 -15.95 -2.74
C TYR A 25 8.46 -16.28 -1.25
N PHE A 26 7.29 -16.72 -0.80
CA PHE A 26 7.15 -17.28 0.55
C PHE A 26 7.41 -18.78 0.50
N MET A 27 8.28 -19.28 1.35
CA MET A 27 8.52 -20.72 1.49
C MET A 27 7.37 -21.36 2.29
N PRO A 28 6.65 -22.33 1.73
CA PRO A 28 5.46 -22.91 2.38
C PRO A 28 5.74 -23.57 3.72
N GLU A 29 6.96 -24.05 3.94
CA GLU A 29 7.31 -24.88 5.09
C GLU A 29 8.03 -24.13 6.22
N SER A 30 8.51 -22.89 6.00
CA SER A 30 9.37 -22.18 6.96
C SER A 30 8.99 -20.73 7.24
N ASP A 31 7.95 -20.19 6.61
CA ASP A 31 7.60 -18.75 6.59
C ASP A 31 8.73 -17.83 6.08
N ASP A 32 9.86 -18.39 5.62
CA ASP A 32 10.97 -17.62 5.09
C ASP A 32 10.58 -16.97 3.75
N ILE A 33 11.16 -15.79 3.48
CA ILE A 33 10.92 -15.01 2.27
C ILE A 33 12.16 -15.07 1.41
N ILE A 34 12.04 -15.57 0.19
CA ILE A 34 13.10 -15.55 -0.81
C ILE A 34 12.91 -14.32 -1.68
N LEU A 35 13.95 -13.51 -1.83
CA LEU A 35 13.95 -12.33 -2.70
C LEU A 35 14.97 -12.50 -3.82
N GLY A 36 14.50 -12.34 -5.07
CA GLY A 36 15.33 -12.24 -6.26
C GLY A 36 15.37 -10.81 -6.81
N GLY A 37 16.32 -10.52 -7.70
CA GLY A 37 16.35 -9.30 -8.50
C GLY A 37 17.21 -8.15 -8.02
N VAL A 38 17.74 -8.18 -6.80
CA VAL A 38 18.53 -7.05 -6.22
C VAL A 38 20.04 -7.26 -6.37
N ARG A 39 20.60 -7.46 -7.47
CA ARG A 39 21.99 -7.81 -7.78
C ARG A 39 22.12 -9.28 -8.17
N ASP A 40 23.34 -9.73 -8.28
CA ASP A 40 23.74 -11.10 -8.62
C ASP A 40 23.57 -12.08 -7.43
N THR A 41 22.51 -11.88 -6.62
CA THR A 41 22.25 -12.74 -5.45
C THR A 41 20.76 -12.91 -5.21
N VAL A 42 20.39 -14.12 -4.82
CA VAL A 42 19.11 -14.42 -4.19
C VAL A 42 19.30 -14.37 -2.67
N THR A 43 18.41 -13.73 -1.96
CA THR A 43 18.48 -13.59 -0.50
C THR A 43 17.30 -14.28 0.18
N VAL A 44 17.58 -14.98 1.28
CA VAL A 44 16.56 -15.65 2.10
C VAL A 44 16.45 -14.89 3.43
N TRP A 45 15.23 -14.53 3.78
CA TRP A 45 14.92 -13.75 4.97
C TRP A 45 13.91 -14.46 5.85
N ARG A 46 14.19 -14.51 7.14
CA ARG A 46 13.26 -15.04 8.15
C ARG A 46 12.51 -13.91 8.82
N PRO A 47 11.18 -13.93 8.80
CA PRO A 47 10.38 -12.99 9.57
C PRO A 47 10.59 -13.22 11.07
N GLY A 48 11.20 -12.26 11.79
CA GLY A 48 11.35 -12.31 13.24
C GLY A 48 10.08 -11.86 13.98
N GLY A 49 10.05 -12.01 15.31
CA GLY A 49 8.95 -11.58 16.17
C GLY A 49 8.77 -10.06 16.36
N GLY A 50 9.47 -9.23 15.59
CA GLY A 50 9.42 -7.76 15.62
C GLY A 50 9.42 -7.14 14.23
N ILE A 51 9.71 -5.84 14.13
CA ILE A 51 9.71 -5.07 12.89
C ILE A 51 10.86 -5.40 11.91
N HIS A 52 11.78 -6.29 12.28
CA HIS A 52 12.95 -6.65 11.49
C HIS A 52 12.88 -8.10 11.03
N ALA A 53 13.14 -8.34 9.73
CA ALA A 53 13.43 -9.68 9.23
C ALA A 53 14.93 -9.95 9.32
N GLU A 54 15.29 -11.19 9.66
CA GLU A 54 16.68 -11.66 9.73
C GLU A 54 17.12 -12.17 8.36
N LEU A 55 18.29 -11.77 7.89
CA LEU A 55 18.90 -12.32 6.69
C LEU A 55 19.47 -13.71 7.02
N VAL A 56 18.85 -14.76 6.49
CA VAL A 56 19.26 -16.16 6.71
C VAL A 56 20.40 -16.55 5.79
N SER A 57 20.30 -16.23 4.51
CA SER A 57 21.34 -16.58 3.53
C SER A 57 21.40 -15.65 2.33
N ARG A 58 22.55 -15.67 1.65
CA ARG A 58 22.77 -15.04 0.34
C ARG A 58 23.33 -16.07 -0.60
N ILE A 59 22.66 -16.33 -1.71
CA ILE A 59 23.05 -17.34 -2.69
C ILE A 59 23.47 -16.59 -3.95
N PRO A 60 24.76 -16.60 -4.33
CA PRO A 60 25.23 -15.95 -5.58
C PRO A 60 24.63 -16.64 -6.80
N VAL A 61 24.16 -15.87 -7.78
CA VAL A 61 23.65 -16.39 -9.07
C VAL A 61 24.78 -16.51 -10.10
N GLY A 62 25.76 -15.57 -10.08
CA GLY A 62 26.91 -15.56 -10.99
C GLY A 62 26.58 -15.07 -12.40
N ALA A 63 25.37 -14.55 -12.62
CA ALA A 63 24.86 -14.18 -13.94
C ALA A 63 24.05 -12.88 -13.96
N GLY A 64 24.27 -12.00 -12.97
CA GLY A 64 23.55 -10.76 -12.84
C GLY A 64 22.17 -10.90 -12.16
N PRO A 65 21.34 -9.84 -12.16
CA PRO A 65 20.05 -9.85 -11.51
C PRO A 65 19.15 -10.98 -11.99
N SER A 66 18.45 -11.61 -11.04
CA SER A 66 17.45 -12.64 -11.30
C SER A 66 16.05 -12.04 -11.17
N PRO A 67 15.39 -11.67 -12.30
CA PRO A 67 14.09 -11.01 -12.26
C PRO A 67 12.95 -11.92 -11.82
N SER A 68 13.10 -13.25 -11.93
CA SER A 68 12.04 -14.19 -11.58
C SER A 68 12.58 -15.50 -11.03
N LEU A 69 11.88 -16.03 -10.03
CA LEU A 69 12.24 -17.24 -9.30
C LEU A 69 11.08 -18.24 -9.29
N SER A 70 11.43 -19.53 -9.19
CA SER A 70 10.49 -20.61 -8.90
C SER A 70 11.11 -21.51 -7.85
N VAL A 71 10.34 -21.92 -6.84
CA VAL A 71 10.85 -22.65 -5.68
C VAL A 71 10.04 -23.93 -5.49
N SER A 72 10.72 -25.06 -5.30
CA SER A 72 10.11 -26.35 -4.97
C SER A 72 11.00 -27.11 -3.99
N GLY A 73 10.52 -27.27 -2.76
CA GLY A 73 11.33 -27.80 -1.65
C GLY A 73 12.58 -26.94 -1.43
N ASP A 74 13.75 -27.57 -1.44
CA ASP A 74 15.07 -26.93 -1.30
C ASP A 74 15.68 -26.43 -2.62
N THR A 75 14.97 -26.60 -3.73
CA THR A 75 15.45 -26.27 -5.08
C THR A 75 14.85 -24.95 -5.56
N ILE A 76 15.72 -24.07 -6.02
CA ILE A 76 15.39 -22.74 -6.58
C ILE A 76 15.79 -22.72 -8.06
N ILE A 77 14.86 -22.35 -8.93
CA ILE A 77 15.11 -22.02 -10.34
C ILE A 77 15.10 -20.50 -10.47
N ALA A 78 16.12 -19.94 -11.10
CA ALA A 78 16.25 -18.51 -11.36
C ALA A 78 16.31 -18.23 -12.86
N ALA A 79 15.46 -17.35 -13.36
CA ALA A 79 15.55 -16.79 -14.70
C ALA A 79 16.43 -15.53 -14.68
N THR A 80 17.37 -15.44 -15.62
CA THR A 80 18.27 -14.31 -15.73
C THR A 80 18.42 -13.88 -17.19
N LYS A 81 19.08 -12.74 -17.42
CA LYS A 81 19.45 -12.29 -18.77
C LYS A 81 20.41 -13.24 -19.50
N HIS A 82 21.00 -14.20 -18.80
CA HIS A 82 22.04 -15.06 -19.35
C HIS A 82 21.64 -16.54 -19.38
N GLY A 83 20.45 -16.88 -18.90
CA GLY A 83 19.99 -18.26 -18.90
C GLY A 83 19.10 -18.62 -17.72
N ILE A 84 18.84 -19.90 -17.57
CA ILE A 84 18.16 -20.51 -16.45
C ILE A 84 19.20 -21.14 -15.53
N PHE A 85 19.08 -20.87 -14.24
CA PHE A 85 20.01 -21.32 -13.22
C PHE A 85 19.25 -22.10 -12.13
N ARG A 86 19.92 -23.10 -11.53
CA ARG A 86 19.37 -23.91 -10.44
C ARG A 86 20.29 -23.92 -9.24
N SER A 87 19.72 -23.76 -8.06
CA SER A 87 20.35 -23.97 -6.76
C SER A 87 19.59 -25.05 -6.01
N VAL A 88 20.30 -25.93 -5.30
CA VAL A 88 19.72 -27.00 -4.47
C VAL A 88 20.34 -26.91 -3.07
N GLY A 89 19.53 -26.93 -2.03
CA GLY A 89 19.98 -26.91 -0.64
C GLY A 89 20.78 -25.64 -0.26
N GLY A 90 20.55 -24.52 -0.96
CA GLY A 90 21.29 -23.27 -0.73
C GLY A 90 22.68 -23.23 -1.34
N ALA A 91 23.07 -24.21 -2.16
CA ALA A 91 24.31 -24.20 -2.92
C ALA A 91 24.33 -23.05 -3.96
N PRO A 92 25.51 -22.59 -4.41
CA PRO A 92 25.60 -21.64 -5.50
C PRO A 92 24.83 -22.07 -6.74
N PHE A 93 24.24 -21.12 -7.44
CA PHE A 93 23.48 -21.40 -8.65
C PHE A 93 24.38 -21.97 -9.77
N ARG A 94 23.88 -22.99 -10.45
CA ARG A 94 24.48 -23.59 -11.64
C ARG A 94 23.59 -23.36 -12.85
N GLU A 95 24.18 -22.96 -13.96
CA GLU A 95 23.46 -22.79 -15.22
C GLU A 95 22.95 -24.15 -15.76
N LEU A 96 21.74 -24.15 -16.30
CA LEU A 96 21.16 -25.24 -17.06
C LEU A 96 21.41 -24.99 -18.55
N GLU A 97 22.61 -25.34 -19.03
CA GLU A 97 23.08 -25.03 -20.38
C GLU A 97 22.16 -25.51 -21.50
N ALA A 98 21.47 -26.64 -21.31
CA ALA A 98 20.54 -27.16 -22.30
C ALA A 98 19.28 -26.28 -22.50
N PHE A 99 19.03 -25.31 -21.61
CA PHE A 99 17.96 -24.33 -21.78
C PHE A 99 18.37 -23.13 -22.65
N ARG A 100 19.64 -23.05 -23.06
CA ARG A 100 20.06 -22.04 -24.03
C ARG A 100 19.37 -22.25 -25.36
N LEU A 101 18.76 -21.20 -25.89
CA LEU A 101 18.22 -21.23 -27.25
C LEU A 101 19.35 -21.10 -28.28
N ALA A 102 19.11 -21.60 -29.49
CA ALA A 102 20.11 -21.64 -30.56
C ALA A 102 20.72 -20.28 -30.97
N SER A 103 20.15 -19.17 -30.53
CA SER A 103 20.60 -17.81 -30.82
C SER A 103 21.79 -17.34 -29.97
N GLY A 104 22.06 -17.98 -28.83
CA GLY A 104 23.16 -17.64 -27.90
C GLY A 104 23.03 -16.28 -27.21
N ARG A 105 21.85 -15.65 -27.25
CA ARG A 105 21.52 -14.37 -26.58
C ARG A 105 20.14 -14.43 -25.97
N ASP A 106 19.95 -15.39 -25.08
CA ASP A 106 18.64 -15.67 -24.49
C ASP A 106 18.48 -14.88 -23.20
N GLU A 107 17.56 -13.94 -23.20
CA GLU A 107 17.11 -13.28 -21.99
C GLU A 107 15.87 -13.97 -21.46
N PHE A 108 15.97 -14.58 -20.28
CA PHE A 108 14.82 -15.13 -19.58
C PHE A 108 14.29 -14.09 -18.57
N ASN A 109 13.03 -13.73 -18.71
CA ASN A 109 12.41 -12.67 -17.91
C ASN A 109 11.49 -13.18 -16.82
N THR A 110 11.01 -14.42 -16.94
CA THR A 110 10.01 -15.00 -16.04
C THR A 110 10.10 -16.50 -15.96
N VAL A 111 9.80 -17.03 -14.77
CA VAL A 111 9.49 -18.46 -14.55
C VAL A 111 8.17 -18.59 -13.82
N SER A 112 7.42 -19.66 -14.12
CA SER A 112 6.18 -19.95 -13.42
C SER A 112 6.43 -20.56 -12.04
N ARG A 113 5.39 -20.55 -11.18
CA ARG A 113 5.37 -21.42 -10.00
C ARG A 113 5.51 -22.89 -10.40
N PRO A 114 5.93 -23.80 -9.47
CA PRO A 114 5.95 -25.24 -9.72
C PRO A 114 4.55 -25.78 -10.02
N TYR A 115 4.48 -26.83 -10.86
CA TYR A 115 3.24 -27.55 -11.14
C TYR A 115 3.47 -29.02 -11.48
N GLY A 116 2.42 -29.81 -11.41
CA GLY A 116 2.48 -31.24 -11.68
C GLY A 116 3.57 -31.93 -10.87
N ALA A 117 4.34 -32.79 -11.52
CA ALA A 117 5.46 -33.53 -10.91
C ALA A 117 6.74 -32.70 -10.88
N GLY A 118 6.70 -31.48 -10.27
CA GLY A 118 7.87 -30.60 -10.15
C GLY A 118 8.31 -30.01 -11.48
N ARG A 119 7.38 -29.52 -12.29
CA ARG A 119 7.66 -28.82 -13.56
C ARG A 119 7.58 -27.31 -13.37
N PHE A 120 8.19 -26.57 -14.29
CA PHE A 120 8.09 -25.12 -14.40
C PHE A 120 8.09 -24.68 -15.86
N LEU A 121 7.60 -23.47 -16.13
CA LEU A 121 7.69 -22.82 -17.43
C LEU A 121 8.65 -21.63 -17.32
N ALA A 122 9.56 -21.47 -18.27
CA ALA A 122 10.44 -20.34 -18.38
C ALA A 122 10.16 -19.56 -19.67
N GLY A 123 10.00 -18.25 -19.57
CA GLY A 123 9.74 -17.37 -20.70
C GLY A 123 10.97 -16.61 -21.12
N SER A 124 11.32 -16.69 -22.43
CA SER A 124 12.48 -16.03 -23.01
C SER A 124 12.14 -14.94 -24.02
N SER A 125 13.13 -14.13 -24.34
CA SER A 125 13.13 -13.27 -25.51
C SER A 125 14.35 -13.56 -26.37
N ASP A 126 14.18 -13.72 -27.68
CA ASP A 126 15.27 -13.64 -28.65
C ASP A 126 15.35 -12.20 -29.17
N GLY A 127 16.29 -11.44 -28.66
CA GLY A 127 16.47 -10.01 -29.00
C GLY A 127 16.81 -9.74 -30.47
N ARG A 128 17.13 -10.77 -31.28
CA ARG A 128 17.49 -10.59 -32.70
C ARG A 128 16.37 -10.92 -33.68
N LYS A 129 15.47 -11.82 -33.33
CA LYS A 129 14.46 -12.34 -34.27
C LYS A 129 13.02 -11.97 -33.91
N GLY A 130 12.79 -11.25 -32.80
CA GLY A 130 11.47 -10.93 -32.32
C GLY A 130 10.65 -12.19 -31.99
N MET A 131 11.30 -13.31 -31.68
CA MET A 131 10.67 -14.55 -31.25
C MET A 131 10.67 -14.62 -29.73
N ALA A 132 9.60 -15.16 -29.19
CA ALA A 132 9.46 -15.46 -27.76
C ALA A 132 9.25 -16.95 -27.62
N SER A 133 10.01 -17.58 -26.72
CA SER A 133 9.89 -19.00 -26.43
C SER A 133 9.43 -19.23 -25.01
N VAL A 134 8.51 -20.18 -24.82
CA VAL A 134 8.21 -20.73 -23.50
C VAL A 134 8.76 -22.15 -23.45
N ILE A 135 9.64 -22.38 -22.48
CA ILE A 135 10.32 -23.66 -22.27
C ILE A 135 9.77 -24.29 -21.00
N GLU A 136 9.33 -25.54 -21.10
CA GLU A 136 8.99 -26.35 -19.93
C GLU A 136 10.21 -27.11 -19.46
N GLY A 137 10.51 -27.02 -18.17
CA GLY A 137 11.53 -27.81 -17.50
C GLY A 137 11.00 -28.53 -16.28
N ALA A 138 11.83 -29.36 -15.68
CA ALA A 138 11.57 -30.01 -14.40
C ALA A 138 12.68 -29.66 -13.41
N PHE A 139 12.33 -29.51 -12.13
CA PHE A 139 13.28 -29.15 -11.07
C PHE A 139 14.43 -30.13 -10.92
N GLY A 140 14.18 -31.42 -11.20
CA GLY A 140 15.18 -32.49 -11.16
C GLY A 140 15.90 -32.78 -12.48
N SER A 141 15.63 -32.02 -13.58
CA SER A 141 16.21 -32.26 -14.90
C SER A 141 17.09 -31.10 -15.34
N ASP A 142 18.15 -31.41 -16.08
CA ASP A 142 19.05 -30.45 -16.71
C ASP A 142 18.65 -30.13 -18.15
N THR A 143 17.65 -30.83 -18.70
CA THR A 143 17.17 -30.66 -20.07
C THR A 143 15.72 -30.19 -20.12
N PRO A 144 15.36 -29.35 -21.10
CA PRO A 144 13.96 -28.99 -21.33
C PRO A 144 13.12 -30.21 -21.74
N LEU A 145 11.85 -30.17 -21.33
CA LEU A 145 10.86 -31.19 -21.66
C LEU A 145 10.13 -30.87 -22.97
N ARG A 146 9.63 -29.62 -23.07
CA ARG A 146 8.89 -29.13 -24.23
C ARG A 146 9.23 -27.66 -24.48
N VAL A 147 9.12 -27.21 -25.73
CA VAL A 147 9.35 -25.81 -26.14
C VAL A 147 8.21 -25.38 -27.04
N ALA A 148 7.75 -24.15 -26.85
CA ALA A 148 6.81 -23.49 -27.73
C ALA A 148 7.36 -22.14 -28.18
N ASP A 149 7.54 -21.98 -29.48
CA ASP A 149 8.01 -20.75 -30.10
C ASP A 149 6.84 -19.92 -30.64
N LYS A 150 6.92 -18.62 -30.49
CA LYS A 150 5.98 -17.67 -31.08
C LYS A 150 6.70 -16.45 -31.68
N ALA A 151 6.34 -16.10 -32.88
CA ALA A 151 6.96 -14.98 -33.62
C ALA A 151 6.51 -13.61 -33.12
N TYR A 152 6.51 -13.34 -31.79
CA TYR A 152 6.06 -12.07 -31.26
C TYR A 152 6.79 -11.66 -29.98
N GLY A 153 7.65 -10.65 -30.06
CA GLY A 153 8.18 -9.91 -28.91
C GLY A 153 8.97 -10.76 -27.92
N TRP A 154 8.84 -10.46 -26.65
CA TRP A 154 9.45 -11.18 -25.53
C TRP A 154 8.36 -11.63 -24.55
N VAL A 155 8.54 -12.77 -23.92
CA VAL A 155 7.67 -13.23 -22.82
C VAL A 155 7.94 -12.34 -21.60
N GLN A 156 6.91 -11.73 -21.06
CA GLN A 156 7.03 -10.81 -19.94
C GLN A 156 6.53 -11.41 -18.63
N ASP A 157 5.48 -12.24 -18.68
CA ASP A 157 4.91 -12.90 -17.52
C ASP A 157 4.23 -14.23 -17.91
N ILE A 158 4.26 -15.21 -17.01
CA ILE A 158 3.62 -16.52 -17.18
C ILE A 158 2.90 -16.88 -15.88
N LYS A 159 1.60 -17.14 -15.97
CA LYS A 159 0.77 -17.57 -14.84
C LYS A 159 -0.02 -18.82 -15.18
N LEU A 160 0.07 -19.80 -14.31
CA LEU A 160 -0.61 -21.10 -14.48
C LEU A 160 -2.07 -21.01 -14.04
N SER A 161 -2.95 -21.65 -14.82
CA SER A 161 -4.31 -21.93 -14.34
C SER A 161 -4.29 -22.78 -13.07
N PRO A 162 -5.35 -22.76 -12.25
CA PRO A 162 -5.39 -23.55 -11.01
C PRO A 162 -5.14 -25.05 -11.18
N ARG A 163 -5.57 -25.60 -12.33
CA ARG A 163 -5.38 -27.01 -12.67
C ARG A 163 -4.13 -27.29 -13.50
N ALA A 164 -3.38 -26.25 -13.84
CA ALA A 164 -2.25 -26.30 -14.76
C ALA A 164 -2.59 -26.98 -16.12
N ASP A 165 -3.84 -26.81 -16.58
CA ASP A 165 -4.28 -27.23 -17.91
C ASP A 165 -3.86 -26.25 -18.99
N TYR A 166 -3.65 -24.98 -18.61
CA TYR A 166 -3.07 -23.95 -19.47
C TYR A 166 -2.29 -22.92 -18.63
N ALA A 167 -1.48 -22.09 -19.30
CA ALA A 167 -0.87 -20.91 -18.75
C ALA A 167 -1.34 -19.66 -19.51
N ALA A 168 -1.54 -18.54 -18.80
CA ALA A 168 -1.63 -17.22 -19.39
C ALA A 168 -0.21 -16.68 -19.60
N VAL A 169 0.10 -16.23 -20.82
CA VAL A 169 1.42 -15.75 -21.21
C VAL A 169 1.28 -14.36 -21.79
N THR A 170 2.00 -13.38 -21.24
CA THR A 170 2.02 -12.01 -21.75
C THR A 170 3.24 -11.75 -22.61
N TYR A 171 3.02 -11.01 -23.69
CA TYR A 171 4.04 -10.65 -24.68
C TYR A 171 4.20 -9.12 -24.71
N GLY A 172 5.35 -8.64 -24.34
CA GLY A 172 5.66 -7.23 -24.02
C GLY A 172 5.06 -6.09 -24.82
N ASN A 173 4.69 -6.29 -26.09
CA ASN A 173 4.07 -5.25 -26.92
C ASN A 173 2.82 -5.74 -27.68
N ARG A 174 2.40 -6.98 -27.49
CA ARG A 174 1.44 -7.63 -28.39
C ARG A 174 0.31 -8.40 -27.73
N GLY A 175 0.14 -8.24 -26.41
CA GLY A 175 -1.01 -8.78 -25.71
C GLY A 175 -0.74 -10.02 -24.88
N ILE A 176 -1.76 -10.86 -24.74
CA ILE A 176 -1.80 -12.04 -23.89
C ILE A 176 -2.38 -13.22 -24.68
N ALA A 177 -1.88 -14.41 -24.45
CA ALA A 177 -2.44 -15.65 -25.01
C ALA A 177 -2.48 -16.75 -23.96
N ARG A 178 -3.32 -17.74 -24.17
CA ARG A 178 -3.30 -18.99 -23.42
C ARG A 178 -2.35 -19.98 -24.08
N LEU A 179 -1.55 -20.67 -23.28
CA LEU A 179 -0.67 -21.76 -23.69
C LEU A 179 -1.25 -23.06 -23.13
N ASP A 180 -1.68 -23.95 -23.98
CA ASP A 180 -2.20 -25.28 -23.59
C ASP A 180 -1.06 -26.18 -23.11
N LEU A 181 -1.24 -26.79 -21.95
CA LEU A 181 -0.26 -27.65 -21.27
C LEU A 181 -0.67 -29.13 -21.29
N THR A 182 -1.86 -29.45 -21.78
CA THR A 182 -2.44 -30.80 -21.66
C THR A 182 -1.90 -31.83 -22.65
N GLY A 183 -1.42 -31.39 -23.83
CA GLY A 183 -0.91 -32.29 -24.89
C GLY A 183 0.58 -32.59 -24.75
N ASP A 184 1.10 -33.44 -25.67
CA ASP A 184 2.53 -33.76 -25.75
C ASP A 184 3.39 -32.56 -26.21
N THR A 185 2.76 -31.56 -26.80
CA THR A 185 3.40 -30.30 -27.24
C THR A 185 2.69 -29.11 -26.63
N LEU A 186 3.47 -28.07 -26.33
CA LEU A 186 2.92 -26.78 -25.91
C LEU A 186 2.28 -26.07 -27.10
N ARG A 187 1.03 -25.64 -26.99
CA ARG A 187 0.29 -24.99 -28.09
C ARG A 187 -0.33 -23.67 -27.64
N TYR A 188 -0.06 -22.62 -28.40
CA TYR A 188 -0.73 -21.34 -28.19
C TYR A 188 -2.16 -21.34 -28.75
N GLY A 189 -3.09 -20.93 -27.92
CA GLY A 189 -4.43 -20.54 -28.36
C GLY A 189 -4.44 -19.16 -29.05
N PRO A 190 -5.62 -18.67 -29.48
CA PRO A 190 -5.75 -17.35 -30.02
C PRO A 190 -5.35 -16.29 -28.99
N ALA A 191 -4.87 -15.14 -29.51
CA ALA A 191 -4.61 -13.98 -28.67
C ALA A 191 -5.92 -13.49 -28.02
N LEU A 192 -5.82 -13.01 -26.77
CA LEU A 192 -6.95 -12.43 -26.08
C LEU A 192 -7.17 -11.00 -26.60
N GLU A 193 -8.39 -10.71 -27.04
CA GLU A 193 -8.79 -9.42 -27.59
C GLU A 193 -8.96 -8.40 -26.46
N THR A 194 -8.56 -7.17 -26.72
CA THR A 194 -8.58 -6.07 -25.75
C THR A 194 -9.08 -4.78 -26.42
N ASP A 195 -9.86 -4.02 -25.67
CA ASP A 195 -10.31 -2.67 -26.05
C ASP A 195 -9.44 -1.61 -25.34
N TRP A 196 -8.12 -1.75 -25.43
CA TRP A 196 -7.19 -0.83 -24.78
C TRP A 196 -7.01 0.47 -25.58
N LEU A 197 -6.53 1.50 -24.89
CA LEU A 197 -6.18 2.77 -25.52
C LEU A 197 -4.95 2.60 -26.42
N ASP A 198 -4.82 3.47 -27.42
CA ASP A 198 -3.67 3.49 -28.30
C ASP A 198 -2.36 3.60 -27.50
N GLY A 199 -1.40 2.73 -27.80
CA GLY A 199 -0.11 2.66 -27.12
C GLY A 199 -0.13 1.95 -25.77
N GLU A 200 -1.28 1.53 -25.26
CA GLU A 200 -1.40 0.74 -24.04
C GLU A 200 -0.89 -0.69 -24.26
N LYS A 201 -0.05 -1.18 -23.33
CA LYS A 201 0.62 -2.47 -23.43
C LYS A 201 0.36 -3.30 -22.19
N ILE A 202 0.27 -4.63 -22.36
CA ILE A 202 0.21 -5.57 -21.24
C ILE A 202 1.54 -5.56 -20.46
N THR A 203 1.47 -5.66 -19.15
CA THR A 203 2.63 -5.73 -18.27
C THR A 203 2.68 -7.01 -17.45
N ARG A 204 1.54 -7.43 -16.91
CA ARG A 204 1.41 -8.59 -16.02
C ARG A 204 0.11 -9.31 -16.28
N CYS A 205 0.06 -10.59 -15.88
CA CYS A 205 -1.18 -11.34 -15.85
C CYS A 205 -1.32 -12.15 -14.56
N GLU A 206 -2.52 -12.67 -14.34
CA GLU A 206 -2.83 -13.67 -13.32
C GLU A 206 -4.00 -14.55 -13.80
N VAL A 207 -4.16 -15.75 -13.22
CA VAL A 207 -5.28 -16.63 -13.48
C VAL A 207 -6.03 -16.91 -12.19
N LEU A 208 -7.28 -16.51 -12.14
CA LEU A 208 -8.15 -16.68 -10.98
C LEU A 208 -8.60 -18.13 -10.78
N PRO A 209 -9.14 -18.50 -9.59
CA PRO A 209 -9.58 -19.86 -9.30
C PRO A 209 -10.61 -20.45 -10.27
N ASP A 210 -11.47 -19.61 -10.83
CA ASP A 210 -12.48 -20.00 -11.83
C ASP A 210 -11.90 -20.12 -13.26
N GLY A 211 -10.61 -19.86 -13.45
CA GLY A 211 -9.95 -19.81 -14.73
C GLY A 211 -10.10 -18.50 -15.50
N THR A 212 -10.62 -17.46 -14.88
CA THR A 212 -10.61 -16.11 -15.45
C THR A 212 -9.18 -15.61 -15.53
N VAL A 213 -8.77 -15.16 -16.72
CA VAL A 213 -7.46 -14.49 -16.91
C VAL A 213 -7.61 -13.02 -16.61
N VAL A 214 -6.67 -12.45 -15.87
CA VAL A 214 -6.56 -11.03 -15.59
C VAL A 214 -5.30 -10.49 -16.22
N GLY A 215 -5.37 -9.38 -16.92
CA GLY A 215 -4.22 -8.70 -17.51
C GLY A 215 -4.13 -7.25 -17.08
N GLY A 216 -2.95 -6.82 -16.63
CA GLY A 216 -2.64 -5.45 -16.23
C GLY A 216 -1.82 -4.72 -17.29
N THR A 217 -2.00 -3.39 -17.39
CA THR A 217 -1.43 -2.59 -18.47
C THR A 217 -0.49 -1.50 -18.00
N THR A 218 0.23 -0.89 -18.96
CA THR A 218 1.12 0.26 -18.73
C THR A 218 0.38 1.53 -18.29
N LEU A 219 -0.91 1.65 -18.57
CA LEU A 219 -1.73 2.81 -18.21
C LEU A 219 -2.70 2.53 -17.04
N GLY A 220 -2.51 1.40 -16.33
CA GLY A 220 -3.26 1.11 -15.11
C GLY A 220 -4.61 0.42 -15.32
N ALA A 221 -4.93 -0.05 -16.53
CA ALA A 221 -6.11 -0.86 -16.75
C ALA A 221 -5.89 -2.32 -16.34
N LEU A 222 -6.95 -2.94 -15.84
CA LEU A 222 -7.11 -4.38 -15.67
C LEU A 222 -8.20 -4.86 -16.63
N SER A 223 -7.92 -5.89 -17.41
CA SER A 223 -8.89 -6.54 -18.27
C SER A 223 -9.08 -7.99 -17.84
N PHE A 224 -10.31 -8.51 -17.99
CA PHE A 224 -10.71 -9.81 -17.48
C PHE A 224 -11.34 -10.66 -18.60
N TRP A 225 -10.87 -11.89 -18.78
CA TRP A 225 -11.36 -12.84 -19.78
C TRP A 225 -11.79 -14.13 -19.10
N LYS A 226 -13.04 -14.53 -19.30
CA LYS A 226 -13.53 -15.84 -18.80
C LYS A 226 -12.75 -16.99 -19.41
N LYS A 227 -12.68 -18.11 -18.70
CA LYS A 227 -12.08 -19.35 -19.23
C LYS A 227 -12.69 -19.67 -20.61
N GLY A 228 -11.83 -19.91 -21.60
CA GLY A 228 -12.23 -20.23 -22.97
C GLY A 228 -12.63 -19.03 -23.85
N ALA A 229 -12.91 -17.86 -23.29
CA ALA A 229 -13.26 -16.68 -24.08
C ALA A 229 -12.02 -15.95 -24.61
N THR A 230 -12.09 -15.40 -25.81
CA THR A 230 -11.05 -14.51 -26.37
C THR A 230 -11.33 -13.05 -26.10
N ARG A 231 -12.59 -12.65 -25.88
CA ARG A 231 -13.00 -11.28 -25.64
C ARG A 231 -13.09 -10.97 -24.15
N SER A 232 -12.61 -9.81 -23.72
CA SER A 232 -12.75 -9.35 -22.34
C SER A 232 -14.23 -9.07 -22.03
N PHE A 233 -14.67 -9.45 -20.83
CA PHE A 233 -16.03 -9.16 -20.36
C PHE A 233 -16.08 -7.98 -19.38
N MET A 234 -14.94 -7.57 -18.85
CA MET A 234 -14.83 -6.46 -17.91
C MET A 234 -13.48 -5.78 -18.04
N GLN A 235 -13.47 -4.46 -17.90
CA GLN A 235 -12.27 -3.65 -17.77
C GLN A 235 -12.42 -2.70 -16.59
N ASN A 236 -11.33 -2.47 -15.85
CA ASN A 236 -11.31 -1.58 -14.69
C ASN A 236 -10.04 -0.72 -14.70
N ARG A 237 -10.18 0.57 -14.37
CA ARG A 237 -9.08 1.55 -14.34
C ARG A 237 -8.98 2.20 -12.96
N VAL A 238 -8.66 1.42 -11.94
CA VAL A 238 -8.43 1.94 -10.57
C VAL A 238 -6.98 2.37 -10.33
N HIS A 239 -6.06 1.94 -11.18
CA HIS A 239 -4.67 2.36 -11.14
C HIS A 239 -4.41 3.52 -12.10
N HIS A 240 -3.51 4.41 -11.70
CA HIS A 240 -3.14 5.60 -12.48
C HIS A 240 -1.74 5.51 -13.10
N ALA A 241 -1.06 4.39 -12.88
CA ALA A 241 0.27 4.10 -13.39
C ALA A 241 0.36 2.64 -13.85
N SER A 242 1.49 2.29 -14.50
CA SER A 242 1.75 0.94 -14.99
C SER A 242 1.59 -0.11 -13.87
N ILE A 243 0.81 -1.14 -14.12
CA ILE A 243 0.65 -2.27 -13.21
C ILE A 243 1.92 -3.12 -13.27
N ASN A 244 2.59 -3.25 -12.15
CA ASN A 244 3.86 -3.96 -12.04
C ASN A 244 3.72 -5.36 -11.42
N SER A 245 2.63 -5.63 -10.71
CA SER A 245 2.37 -6.94 -10.11
C SER A 245 0.88 -7.23 -10.04
N ILE A 246 0.53 -8.49 -10.29
CA ILE A 246 -0.78 -9.08 -10.00
C ILE A 246 -0.49 -10.40 -9.31
N THR A 247 -1.09 -10.65 -8.14
CA THR A 247 -0.90 -11.89 -7.40
C THR A 247 -2.14 -12.24 -6.58
N LEU A 248 -2.28 -13.52 -6.21
CA LEU A 248 -3.37 -14.01 -5.37
C LEU A 248 -2.89 -14.27 -3.94
N SER A 249 -3.82 -14.22 -2.97
CA SER A 249 -3.61 -14.80 -1.64
C SER A 249 -3.50 -16.34 -1.72
N ASN A 250 -2.92 -16.97 -0.69
CA ASN A 250 -2.75 -18.43 -0.66
C ASN A 250 -4.09 -19.18 -0.79
N ASP A 251 -5.15 -18.63 -0.20
CA ASP A 251 -6.53 -19.16 -0.31
C ASP A 251 -7.23 -18.74 -1.60
N SER A 252 -6.56 -17.92 -2.42
CA SER A 252 -7.07 -17.36 -3.68
C SER A 252 -8.37 -16.56 -3.57
N THR A 253 -8.80 -16.19 -2.36
CA THR A 253 -10.01 -15.37 -2.15
C THR A 253 -9.77 -13.90 -2.45
N ARG A 254 -8.51 -13.47 -2.48
CA ARG A 254 -8.09 -12.09 -2.73
C ARG A 254 -7.06 -12.00 -3.85
N MET A 255 -7.18 -10.96 -4.65
CA MET A 255 -6.18 -10.57 -5.63
C MET A 255 -5.56 -9.23 -5.21
N PHE A 256 -4.26 -9.12 -5.37
CA PHE A 256 -3.49 -7.90 -5.13
C PHE A 256 -2.94 -7.40 -6.45
N THR A 257 -3.15 -6.14 -6.73
CA THR A 257 -2.53 -5.46 -7.88
C THR A 257 -1.71 -4.28 -7.39
N ALA A 258 -0.50 -4.13 -7.91
CA ALA A 258 0.39 -3.04 -7.53
C ALA A 258 0.84 -2.26 -8.75
N ASP A 259 0.89 -0.94 -8.66
CA ASP A 259 1.34 -0.08 -9.74
C ASP A 259 2.68 0.62 -9.45
N ARG A 260 3.22 1.28 -10.47
CA ARG A 260 4.50 1.98 -10.39
C ARG A 260 4.45 3.23 -9.50
N ALA A 261 3.28 3.78 -9.23
CA ALA A 261 3.10 4.92 -8.32
C ALA A 261 3.07 4.50 -6.84
N GLY A 262 3.08 3.18 -6.55
CA GLY A 262 3.06 2.65 -5.18
C GLY A 262 1.66 2.39 -4.63
N GLN A 263 0.62 2.46 -5.46
CA GLN A 263 -0.71 2.03 -5.07
C GLN A 263 -0.79 0.50 -5.12
N ILE A 264 -1.29 -0.11 -4.04
CA ILE A 264 -1.70 -1.52 -4.02
C ILE A 264 -3.20 -1.57 -3.84
N THR A 265 -3.88 -2.31 -4.70
CA THR A 265 -5.34 -2.54 -4.59
C THR A 265 -5.59 -3.98 -4.21
N ILE A 266 -6.41 -4.19 -3.18
CA ILE A 266 -6.87 -5.50 -2.71
C ILE A 266 -8.27 -5.73 -3.27
N TRP A 267 -8.46 -6.84 -3.97
CA TRP A 267 -9.69 -7.21 -4.64
C TRP A 267 -10.30 -8.46 -4.03
N ASP A 268 -11.59 -8.55 -4.06
CA ASP A 268 -12.32 -9.79 -3.87
C ASP A 268 -12.39 -10.55 -5.20
N THR A 269 -11.89 -11.78 -5.23
CA THR A 269 -11.78 -12.58 -6.48
C THR A 269 -13.14 -13.07 -6.99
N ALA A 270 -14.14 -13.23 -6.13
CA ALA A 270 -15.46 -13.70 -6.52
C ALA A 270 -16.30 -12.58 -7.16
N THR A 271 -16.19 -11.36 -6.65
CA THR A 271 -16.97 -10.20 -7.14
C THR A 271 -16.20 -9.31 -8.10
N LEU A 272 -14.89 -9.47 -8.18
CA LEU A 272 -13.95 -8.62 -8.95
C LEU A 272 -14.06 -7.13 -8.60
N LYS A 273 -14.40 -6.84 -7.33
CA LYS A 273 -14.50 -5.47 -6.82
C LYS A 273 -13.32 -5.16 -5.91
N PRO A 274 -12.81 -3.92 -5.91
CA PRO A 274 -11.81 -3.50 -4.95
C PRO A 274 -12.41 -3.47 -3.54
N ILE A 275 -11.64 -3.97 -2.57
CA ILE A 275 -11.97 -3.96 -1.13
C ILE A 275 -11.31 -2.76 -0.46
N VAL A 276 -10.00 -2.60 -0.68
CA VAL A 276 -9.16 -1.56 -0.07
C VAL A 276 -8.05 -1.16 -1.02
N TYR A 277 -7.75 0.12 -1.05
CA TYR A 277 -6.55 0.71 -1.66
C TYR A 277 -5.52 0.98 -0.57
N LEU A 278 -4.30 0.53 -0.75
CA LEU A 278 -3.15 0.85 0.09
C LEU A 278 -2.24 1.82 -0.66
N TYR A 279 -2.00 2.97 -0.07
CA TYR A 279 -1.04 3.97 -0.54
C TYR A 279 0.12 4.04 0.43
N GLN A 280 1.34 3.84 -0.07
CA GLN A 280 2.54 4.05 0.71
C GLN A 280 3.04 5.48 0.51
N VAL A 281 3.26 6.20 1.61
CA VAL A 281 3.82 7.56 1.58
C VAL A 281 5.32 7.47 1.80
N LEU A 282 6.09 7.84 0.78
CA LEU A 282 7.54 7.82 0.78
C LEU A 282 8.11 9.20 1.19
N GLY A 283 9.38 9.23 1.63
CA GLY A 283 10.07 10.47 1.96
C GLY A 283 9.84 10.97 3.39
N LEU A 284 9.12 10.19 4.22
CA LEU A 284 8.92 10.47 5.63
C LEU A 284 10.08 9.89 6.48
N ASP A 285 10.35 10.49 7.64
CA ASP A 285 11.33 9.99 8.62
C ASP A 285 10.97 8.57 9.11
N SER A 286 9.69 8.26 9.14
CA SER A 286 9.15 6.93 9.40
C SER A 286 8.19 6.50 8.28
N PRO A 287 8.05 5.19 7.99
CA PRO A 287 7.13 4.71 6.97
C PRO A 287 5.69 5.15 7.25
N GLY A 288 5.06 5.74 6.24
CA GLY A 288 3.66 6.15 6.28
C GLY A 288 2.81 5.35 5.30
N TYR A 289 1.55 5.09 5.67
CA TYR A 289 0.59 4.45 4.78
C TYR A 289 -0.82 4.96 5.01
N VAL A 290 -1.65 4.82 3.97
CA VAL A 290 -3.10 5.00 4.03
C VAL A 290 -3.77 3.79 3.42
N LEU A 291 -4.68 3.18 4.17
CA LEU A 291 -5.65 2.20 3.70
C LEU A 291 -6.97 2.94 3.48
N LEU A 292 -7.50 2.88 2.26
CA LEU A 292 -8.72 3.58 1.86
C LEU A 292 -9.69 2.59 1.25
N THR A 293 -10.95 2.60 1.70
CA THR A 293 -12.01 1.80 1.07
C THR A 293 -12.64 2.56 -0.10
N PRO A 294 -13.31 1.89 -1.05
CA PRO A 294 -13.99 2.55 -2.17
C PRO A 294 -15.04 3.58 -1.76
N ASP A 295 -15.64 3.45 -0.59
CA ASP A 295 -16.60 4.38 0.01
C ASP A 295 -15.94 5.37 0.99
N HIS A 296 -14.61 5.54 0.87
CA HIS A 296 -13.80 6.58 1.51
C HIS A 296 -13.58 6.43 3.03
N TYR A 297 -13.85 5.28 3.63
CA TYR A 297 -13.36 5.02 4.99
C TYR A 297 -11.85 4.75 4.95
N TYR A 298 -11.11 5.25 5.95
CA TYR A 298 -9.67 5.09 5.96
C TYR A 298 -9.10 4.69 7.33
N LYS A 299 -7.93 4.04 7.26
CA LYS A 299 -6.97 3.87 8.35
C LYS A 299 -5.63 4.41 7.86
N ALA A 300 -5.01 5.33 8.57
CA ALA A 300 -3.74 5.94 8.17
C ALA A 300 -2.80 6.12 9.35
N THR A 301 -1.49 6.11 9.06
CA THR A 301 -0.49 6.57 10.03
C THR A 301 -0.60 8.09 10.21
N PRO A 302 -0.32 8.65 11.41
CA PRO A 302 -0.45 10.08 11.64
C PRO A 302 0.33 10.94 10.65
N ASN A 303 1.55 10.53 10.32
CA ASN A 303 2.45 11.21 9.38
C ASN A 303 2.01 11.13 7.92
N ALA A 304 1.21 10.12 7.53
CA ALA A 304 0.73 9.99 6.15
C ALA A 304 -0.50 10.85 5.85
N ARG A 305 -1.33 11.15 6.85
CA ARG A 305 -2.57 11.92 6.66
C ARG A 305 -2.36 13.31 6.10
N GLU A 306 -1.25 13.95 6.45
CA GLU A 306 -0.91 15.32 6.03
C GLU A 306 -0.59 15.43 4.53
N PHE A 307 -0.29 14.31 3.87
CA PHE A 307 0.09 14.28 2.45
C PHE A 307 -1.05 13.86 1.53
N MET A 308 -2.26 13.62 2.07
CA MET A 308 -3.39 13.15 1.29
C MET A 308 -4.63 14.02 1.48
N ASN A 309 -5.35 14.23 0.39
CA ASN A 309 -6.58 15.01 0.37
C ASN A 309 -7.67 14.25 -0.38
N PHE A 310 -8.92 14.42 0.05
CA PHE A 310 -10.07 14.11 -0.80
C PHE A 310 -10.21 15.20 -1.85
N VAL A 311 -10.57 14.81 -3.07
CA VAL A 311 -10.89 15.78 -4.14
C VAL A 311 -12.33 15.55 -4.57
N LYS A 312 -13.14 16.61 -4.55
CA LYS A 312 -14.50 16.60 -5.05
C LYS A 312 -14.77 17.87 -5.83
N ASP A 313 -15.30 17.71 -7.05
CA ASP A 313 -15.63 18.84 -7.95
C ASP A 313 -14.43 19.80 -8.15
N GLY A 314 -13.21 19.21 -8.25
CA GLY A 314 -11.96 19.94 -8.42
C GLY A 314 -11.44 20.65 -7.16
N ARG A 315 -12.11 20.53 -6.01
CA ARG A 315 -11.69 21.13 -4.74
C ARG A 315 -11.01 20.08 -3.85
N PRO A 316 -9.81 20.37 -3.32
CA PRO A 316 -9.16 19.50 -2.34
C PRO A 316 -9.76 19.74 -0.95
N TYR A 317 -9.90 18.65 -0.20
CA TYR A 317 -10.32 18.63 1.21
C TYR A 317 -9.31 17.80 1.99
N ALA A 318 -8.76 18.35 3.05
CA ALA A 318 -7.87 17.59 3.92
C ALA A 318 -8.61 16.43 4.59
N PHE A 319 -7.95 15.31 4.80
CA PHE A 319 -8.55 14.13 5.45
C PHE A 319 -9.15 14.46 6.81
N GLU A 320 -8.50 15.34 7.58
CA GLU A 320 -8.96 15.75 8.90
C GLU A 320 -10.31 16.50 8.90
N GLN A 321 -10.70 17.12 7.79
CA GLN A 321 -12.00 17.81 7.70
C GLN A 321 -13.18 16.83 7.79
N PHE A 322 -12.97 15.57 7.45
CA PHE A 322 -13.97 14.51 7.53
C PHE A 322 -13.56 13.38 8.48
N ASP A 323 -12.68 13.66 9.44
CA ASP A 323 -12.09 12.66 10.32
C ASP A 323 -13.13 11.89 11.16
N LEU A 324 -14.15 12.57 11.68
CA LEU A 324 -15.22 11.92 12.43
C LEU A 324 -16.02 10.90 11.61
N ARG A 325 -16.20 11.18 10.31
CA ARG A 325 -16.94 10.31 9.40
C ARG A 325 -16.07 9.22 8.80
N ASN A 326 -14.91 9.59 8.26
CA ASN A 326 -14.15 8.74 7.35
C ASN A 326 -12.97 8.03 8.02
N ASN A 327 -12.45 8.50 9.16
CA ASN A 327 -11.42 7.81 9.92
C ASN A 327 -12.06 6.65 10.72
N ARG A 328 -12.27 5.54 10.02
CA ARG A 328 -12.95 4.33 10.48
C ARG A 328 -12.05 3.10 10.29
N PRO A 329 -10.96 3.01 11.07
CA PRO A 329 -10.06 1.86 11.01
C PRO A 329 -10.76 0.53 11.33
N ASP A 330 -11.81 0.55 12.14
CA ASP A 330 -12.69 -0.60 12.42
C ASP A 330 -13.33 -1.16 11.14
N ILE A 331 -13.90 -0.31 10.27
CA ILE A 331 -14.50 -0.73 9.00
C ILE A 331 -13.43 -1.25 8.04
N VAL A 332 -12.29 -0.55 7.95
CA VAL A 332 -11.19 -0.98 7.07
C VAL A 332 -10.68 -2.36 7.46
N LEU A 333 -10.42 -2.59 8.76
CA LEU A 333 -9.95 -3.89 9.25
C LEU A 333 -11.01 -4.98 9.10
N SER A 334 -12.29 -4.69 9.35
CA SER A 334 -13.37 -5.64 9.13
C SER A 334 -13.42 -6.16 7.69
N ARG A 335 -13.28 -5.27 6.70
CA ARG A 335 -13.23 -5.66 5.28
C ARG A 335 -11.98 -6.48 4.92
N LEU A 336 -10.90 -6.28 5.64
CA LEU A 336 -9.66 -7.04 5.48
C LEU A 336 -9.68 -8.37 6.26
N GLY A 337 -10.69 -8.65 7.08
CA GLY A 337 -10.78 -9.84 7.93
C GLY A 337 -9.82 -9.75 9.12
N GLY A 338 -9.67 -8.56 9.69
CA GLY A 338 -8.84 -8.32 10.89
C GLY A 338 -9.38 -9.01 12.14
N ASP A 339 -8.62 -8.93 13.23
CA ASP A 339 -9.02 -9.50 14.53
C ASP A 339 -10.30 -8.82 15.05
N PRO A 340 -11.38 -9.58 15.37
CA PRO A 340 -12.61 -9.04 15.90
C PRO A 340 -12.42 -8.19 17.16
N ALA A 341 -11.51 -8.57 18.06
CA ALA A 341 -11.25 -7.81 19.29
C ALA A 341 -10.62 -6.44 19.00
N GLU A 342 -9.70 -6.36 18.02
CA GLU A 342 -9.13 -5.08 17.57
C GLU A 342 -10.21 -4.22 16.90
N ILE A 343 -11.07 -4.81 16.07
CA ILE A 343 -12.16 -4.11 15.39
C ILE A 343 -13.10 -3.48 16.41
N ASP A 344 -13.52 -4.24 17.42
CA ASP A 344 -14.42 -3.77 18.49
C ASP A 344 -13.78 -2.61 19.29
N LEU A 345 -12.49 -2.73 19.63
CA LEU A 345 -11.74 -1.68 20.32
C LEU A 345 -11.73 -0.38 19.52
N LEU A 346 -11.44 -0.46 18.22
CA LEU A 346 -11.41 0.69 17.31
C LEU A 346 -12.79 1.30 17.13
N HIS A 347 -13.83 0.49 17.04
CA HIS A 347 -15.22 0.95 16.99
C HIS A 347 -15.61 1.73 18.25
N HIS A 348 -15.30 1.20 19.43
CA HIS A 348 -15.52 1.89 20.71
C HIS A 348 -14.74 3.23 20.81
N ALA A 349 -13.50 3.26 20.31
CA ALA A 349 -12.72 4.48 20.27
C ALA A 349 -13.36 5.54 19.37
N TRP A 350 -13.88 5.13 18.20
CA TRP A 350 -14.63 6.02 17.32
C TRP A 350 -15.94 6.53 17.96
N GLN A 351 -16.72 5.68 18.59
CA GLN A 351 -17.92 6.09 19.33
C GLN A 351 -17.62 7.10 20.44
N LYS A 352 -16.48 6.93 21.13
CA LYS A 352 -16.00 7.90 22.14
C LYS A 352 -15.70 9.27 21.52
N ARG A 353 -15.14 9.29 20.29
CA ARG A 353 -14.91 10.54 19.56
C ARG A 353 -16.21 11.24 19.20
N LEU A 354 -17.22 10.51 18.70
CA LEU A 354 -18.56 11.06 18.42
C LEU A 354 -19.21 11.67 19.67
N ARG A 355 -19.19 10.92 20.79
CA ARG A 355 -19.74 11.43 22.07
C ARG A 355 -19.04 12.70 22.54
N ARG A 356 -17.71 12.78 22.40
CA ARG A 356 -16.95 14.00 22.76
C ARG A 356 -17.33 15.20 21.89
N ALA A 357 -17.55 14.97 20.61
CA ALA A 357 -17.99 15.99 19.66
C ALA A 357 -19.48 16.36 19.80
N GLY A 358 -20.24 15.66 20.65
CA GLY A 358 -21.69 15.86 20.78
C GLY A 358 -22.50 15.47 19.55
N ILE A 359 -21.94 14.59 18.70
CA ILE A 359 -22.52 14.20 17.40
C ILE A 359 -23.03 12.79 17.48
N LYS A 360 -24.23 12.56 16.96
CA LYS A 360 -24.80 11.22 16.78
C LYS A 360 -24.37 10.65 15.42
N GLU A 361 -24.22 9.34 15.33
CA GLU A 361 -23.83 8.65 14.09
C GLU A 361 -24.77 8.99 12.92
N GLU A 362 -26.08 9.01 13.17
CA GLU A 362 -27.11 9.31 12.17
C GLU A 362 -27.03 10.76 11.65
N SER A 363 -26.37 11.63 12.41
CA SER A 363 -26.19 13.03 12.04
C SER A 363 -25.03 13.26 11.09
N LEU A 364 -24.11 12.28 10.93
CA LEU A 364 -22.96 12.43 10.05
C LEU A 364 -23.41 12.65 8.61
N SER A 365 -22.98 13.78 8.01
CA SER A 365 -23.34 14.13 6.65
C SER A 365 -22.63 13.27 5.62
N THR A 366 -23.32 13.00 4.51
CA THR A 366 -22.72 12.39 3.31
C THR A 366 -22.23 13.41 2.30
N ASP A 367 -22.55 14.70 2.49
CA ASP A 367 -22.04 15.77 1.64
C ASP A 367 -20.63 16.24 2.07
N TYR A 368 -19.96 16.99 1.19
CA TYR A 368 -18.62 17.54 1.42
C TYR A 368 -18.69 19.04 1.78
N HIS A 369 -19.70 19.42 2.58
CA HIS A 369 -19.82 20.77 3.10
C HIS A 369 -19.02 20.91 4.39
N VAL A 370 -18.23 21.97 4.50
CA VAL A 370 -17.31 22.24 5.61
C VAL A 370 -17.54 23.63 6.19
N PRO A 371 -17.38 23.82 7.51
CA PRO A 371 -17.38 25.13 8.13
C PRO A 371 -16.06 25.87 7.86
N GLU A 372 -16.03 27.15 8.19
CA GLU A 372 -14.87 28.01 8.08
C GLU A 372 -14.46 28.54 9.45
N ALA A 373 -13.17 28.62 9.70
CA ALA A 373 -12.56 29.28 10.86
C ALA A 373 -11.55 30.30 10.34
N THR A 374 -11.62 31.55 10.82
CA THR A 374 -10.76 32.62 10.35
C THR A 374 -10.29 33.44 11.53
N VAL A 375 -8.98 33.74 11.61
CA VAL A 375 -8.41 34.68 12.55
C VAL A 375 -8.44 36.07 11.90
N THR A 376 -9.36 36.91 12.34
CA THR A 376 -9.68 38.21 11.71
C THR A 376 -8.64 39.28 11.94
N ASN A 377 -7.83 39.14 13.00
CA ASN A 377 -6.75 40.09 13.31
C ASN A 377 -5.36 39.54 12.98
N ARG A 378 -5.26 38.56 12.07
CA ARG A 378 -4.01 37.89 11.71
C ARG A 378 -2.87 38.87 11.38
N ASP A 379 -3.16 39.88 10.58
CA ASP A 379 -2.17 40.88 10.14
C ASP A 379 -1.65 41.78 11.29
N ARG A 380 -2.35 41.83 12.41
CA ARG A 380 -1.96 42.59 13.62
C ARG A 380 -1.17 41.75 14.62
N ILE A 381 -1.08 40.43 14.41
CA ILE A 381 -0.34 39.53 15.29
C ILE A 381 1.13 39.51 14.83
N PRO A 382 2.07 39.94 15.67
CA PRO A 382 3.47 40.00 15.29
C PRO A 382 4.08 38.57 15.22
N ALA A 383 4.94 38.33 14.23
CA ALA A 383 5.69 37.09 14.14
C ALA A 383 6.71 36.91 15.29
N VAL A 384 7.21 38.06 15.84
CA VAL A 384 8.11 38.12 17.00
C VAL A 384 7.62 39.19 17.95
N THR A 385 7.52 38.87 19.23
CA THR A 385 7.08 39.81 20.26
C THR A 385 7.88 39.67 21.56
N ALA A 386 8.01 40.78 22.32
CA ALA A 386 8.51 40.74 23.68
C ALA A 386 7.36 40.62 24.71
N ASP A 387 6.12 40.77 24.29
CA ASP A 387 4.95 40.68 25.14
C ASP A 387 4.61 39.20 25.40
N SER A 388 4.30 38.90 26.66
CA SER A 388 3.93 37.53 27.07
C SER A 388 2.48 37.17 26.72
N VAL A 389 1.69 38.11 26.22
CA VAL A 389 0.28 37.88 25.87
C VAL A 389 0.02 38.39 24.46
N VAL A 390 -0.63 37.56 23.66
CA VAL A 390 -1.16 37.91 22.34
C VAL A 390 -2.66 37.67 22.33
N THR A 391 -3.42 38.60 21.80
CA THR A 391 -4.88 38.47 21.68
C THR A 391 -5.22 38.05 20.25
N ILE A 392 -5.97 36.94 20.10
CA ILE A 392 -6.56 36.54 18.83
C ILE A 392 -8.03 36.94 18.78
N GLU A 393 -8.46 37.40 17.61
CA GLU A 393 -9.87 37.61 17.25
C GLU A 393 -10.21 36.56 16.18
N ALA A 394 -11.18 35.67 16.44
CA ALA A 394 -11.54 34.62 15.53
C ALA A 394 -13.04 34.61 15.24
N THR A 395 -13.39 34.25 14.01
CA THR A 395 -14.77 34.03 13.56
C THR A 395 -14.90 32.60 13.03
N PHE A 396 -16.04 32.01 13.29
CA PHE A 396 -16.43 30.68 12.87
C PHE A 396 -17.78 30.77 12.17
N SER A 397 -17.91 30.14 11.00
CA SER A 397 -19.13 30.19 10.23
C SER A 397 -19.39 28.90 9.45
N ASP A 398 -20.65 28.62 9.17
CA ASP A 398 -21.07 27.58 8.28
C ASP A 398 -22.31 28.05 7.49
N ALA A 399 -22.23 27.96 6.16
CA ALA A 399 -23.30 28.47 5.30
C ALA A 399 -24.56 27.57 5.33
N LYS A 400 -24.46 26.31 5.79
CA LYS A 400 -25.52 25.32 5.68
C LYS A 400 -25.97 24.74 7.01
N TYR A 401 -25.04 24.39 7.89
CA TYR A 401 -25.30 23.69 9.14
C TYR A 401 -24.94 24.54 10.37
N ASP A 402 -25.51 24.20 11.50
CA ASP A 402 -25.10 24.80 12.76
C ASP A 402 -23.64 24.40 13.06
N LEU A 403 -22.92 25.30 13.73
CA LEU A 403 -21.60 25.01 14.30
C LEU A 403 -21.75 23.94 15.41
N GLY A 404 -20.69 23.21 15.64
CA GLY A 404 -20.55 22.26 16.73
C GLY A 404 -19.49 22.71 17.73
N GLU A 405 -18.34 22.03 17.74
CA GLU A 405 -17.22 22.36 18.62
C GLU A 405 -16.30 23.36 17.94
N ILE A 406 -15.91 24.44 18.68
CA ILE A 406 -14.81 25.32 18.33
C ILE A 406 -13.57 24.92 19.12
N SER A 407 -12.40 25.03 18.52
CA SER A 407 -11.12 24.64 19.10
C SER A 407 -10.08 25.71 18.90
N VAL A 408 -9.42 26.09 19.99
CA VAL A 408 -8.21 26.89 19.98
C VAL A 408 -7.16 26.16 20.80
N THR A 409 -6.00 25.91 20.23
CA THR A 409 -4.87 25.28 20.92
C THR A 409 -3.65 26.20 20.86
N LEU A 410 -2.86 26.19 21.92
CA LEU A 410 -1.55 26.84 22.00
C LEU A 410 -0.52 25.72 22.26
N ASN A 411 0.43 25.54 21.36
CA ASN A 411 1.44 24.49 21.42
C ASN A 411 0.82 23.08 21.59
N GLY A 412 -0.32 22.85 20.92
CA GLY A 412 -1.07 21.61 20.99
C GLY A 412 -1.95 21.44 22.25
N VAL A 413 -1.91 22.38 23.19
CA VAL A 413 -2.73 22.35 24.40
C VAL A 413 -4.02 23.15 24.18
N PRO A 414 -5.22 22.57 24.40
CA PRO A 414 -6.48 23.29 24.31
C PRO A 414 -6.57 24.41 25.36
N VAL A 415 -6.90 25.63 24.92
CA VAL A 415 -6.97 26.82 25.81
C VAL A 415 -8.39 27.25 26.14
N LEU A 416 -9.39 26.69 25.45
CA LEU A 416 -10.79 26.96 25.75
C LEU A 416 -11.30 26.04 26.88
N ASP A 417 -12.06 26.64 27.80
CA ASP A 417 -12.85 25.89 28.79
C ASP A 417 -13.74 24.87 28.07
N PRO A 418 -13.79 23.60 28.52
CA PRO A 418 -14.64 22.58 27.90
C PRO A 418 -16.12 23.00 27.74
N THR A 419 -16.65 23.80 28.65
CA THR A 419 -18.03 24.29 28.60
C THR A 419 -18.28 25.34 27.52
N LYS A 420 -17.22 26.01 27.04
CA LYS A 420 -17.27 27.07 26.03
C LYS A 420 -16.91 26.59 24.62
N ARG A 421 -16.63 25.28 24.46
CA ARG A 421 -16.26 24.72 23.16
C ARG A 421 -17.45 24.49 22.25
N HIS A 422 -18.61 24.15 22.80
CA HIS A 422 -19.81 23.91 22.01
C HIS A 422 -20.58 25.21 21.84
N VAL A 423 -20.84 25.56 20.60
CA VAL A 423 -21.57 26.76 20.22
C VAL A 423 -22.80 26.39 19.40
N SER A 424 -23.82 27.26 19.40
CA SER A 424 -25.06 27.08 18.65
C SER A 424 -25.18 28.09 17.53
N GLY A 425 -25.96 27.75 16.50
CA GLY A 425 -26.14 28.61 15.33
C GLY A 425 -25.00 28.47 14.30
N ARG A 426 -25.12 29.21 13.21
CA ARG A 426 -24.21 29.09 12.05
C ARG A 426 -23.06 30.10 12.05
N TRP A 427 -22.95 30.92 13.07
CA TRP A 427 -21.93 31.96 13.21
C TRP A 427 -21.55 32.20 14.67
N HIS A 428 -20.27 32.33 14.94
CA HIS A 428 -19.74 32.67 16.26
C HIS A 428 -18.47 33.50 16.12
N SER A 429 -18.28 34.46 17.05
CA SER A 429 -17.01 35.22 17.14
C SER A 429 -16.50 35.20 18.57
N MET A 430 -15.18 35.27 18.70
CA MET A 430 -14.54 35.32 20.00
C MET A 430 -13.27 36.19 19.97
N THR A 431 -12.95 36.77 21.12
CA THR A 431 -11.67 37.39 21.39
C THR A 431 -11.02 36.66 22.55
N LEU A 432 -9.78 36.22 22.38
CA LEU A 432 -9.09 35.36 23.35
C LEU A 432 -7.66 35.86 23.58
N PRO A 433 -7.29 36.31 24.80
CA PRO A 433 -5.91 36.53 25.18
C PRO A 433 -5.21 35.19 25.42
N LEU A 434 -4.03 34.99 24.86
CA LEU A 434 -3.20 33.80 24.97
C LEU A 434 -1.87 34.12 25.62
N GLU A 435 -1.52 33.43 26.69
CA GLU A 435 -0.24 33.58 27.37
C GLU A 435 0.81 32.73 26.66
N LEU A 436 1.81 33.36 26.03
CA LEU A 436 2.85 32.71 25.25
C LEU A 436 3.96 32.13 26.14
N ALA A 437 4.44 30.98 25.78
CA ALA A 437 5.71 30.46 26.30
C ALA A 437 6.90 31.20 25.67
N THR A 438 8.03 31.25 26.36
CA THR A 438 9.28 31.76 25.78
C THR A 438 9.70 30.90 24.59
N GLY A 439 10.07 31.52 23.47
CA GLY A 439 10.40 30.82 22.21
C GLY A 439 9.21 30.71 21.26
N ASN A 440 9.22 29.66 20.46
CA ASN A 440 8.22 29.46 19.42
C ASN A 440 6.88 28.98 19.98
N ASN A 441 5.81 29.64 19.59
CA ASN A 441 4.43 29.30 19.94
C ASN A 441 3.65 29.05 18.65
N SER A 442 2.86 27.99 18.64
CA SER A 442 1.93 27.66 17.56
C SER A 442 0.49 27.73 18.07
N ILE A 443 -0.25 28.68 17.52
CA ILE A 443 -1.68 28.89 17.82
C ILE A 443 -2.45 28.24 16.66
N VAL A 444 -3.38 27.32 16.97
CA VAL A 444 -4.21 26.66 15.95
C VAL A 444 -5.69 26.87 16.29
N VAL A 445 -6.44 27.39 15.31
CA VAL A 445 -7.87 27.67 15.41
C VAL A 445 -8.64 26.81 14.41
N SER A 446 -9.71 26.16 14.84
CA SER A 446 -10.58 25.34 13.99
C SER A 446 -11.98 25.20 14.59
N CYS A 447 -12.92 24.73 13.79
CA CYS A 447 -14.27 24.38 14.27
C CYS A 447 -14.80 23.13 13.55
N THR A 448 -15.87 22.56 14.09
CA THR A 448 -16.68 21.54 13.44
C THR A 448 -18.10 22.05 13.23
N ASN A 449 -18.86 21.46 12.32
CA ASN A 449 -20.29 21.65 12.22
C ASN A 449 -21.07 20.52 12.88
N SER A 450 -22.38 20.69 13.04
CA SER A 450 -23.29 19.69 13.63
C SER A 450 -23.41 18.38 12.84
N ARG A 451 -22.78 18.32 11.66
CA ARG A 451 -22.69 17.13 10.81
C ARG A 451 -21.33 16.45 10.84
N GLY A 452 -20.43 16.90 11.72
CA GLY A 452 -19.13 16.28 11.95
C GLY A 452 -18.04 16.62 10.94
N ALA A 453 -18.29 17.56 10.03
CA ALA A 453 -17.24 18.10 9.16
C ALA A 453 -16.44 19.19 9.90
N GLY A 454 -15.11 19.20 9.70
CA GLY A 454 -14.19 20.18 10.27
C GLY A 454 -13.83 21.30 9.29
N SER A 455 -13.47 22.47 9.83
CA SER A 455 -12.81 23.53 9.06
C SER A 455 -11.37 23.15 8.72
N LEU A 456 -10.76 23.84 7.78
CA LEU A 456 -9.30 23.92 7.73
C LEU A 456 -8.78 24.51 9.03
N ARG A 457 -7.57 24.16 9.41
CA ARG A 457 -6.88 24.70 10.58
C ARG A 457 -6.19 26.01 10.21
N GLU A 458 -6.56 27.08 10.89
CA GLU A 458 -5.82 28.34 10.85
C GLU A 458 -4.65 28.25 11.83
N THR A 459 -3.43 28.32 11.34
CA THR A 459 -2.21 28.27 12.16
C THR A 459 -1.48 29.60 12.15
N ILE A 460 -1.12 30.09 13.33
CA ILE A 460 -0.32 31.29 13.53
C ILE A 460 0.88 30.91 14.40
N ASN A 461 2.07 31.24 13.93
CA ASN A 461 3.31 31.03 14.68
C ASN A 461 3.83 32.39 15.21
N VAL A 462 4.10 32.44 16.52
CA VAL A 462 4.61 33.61 17.19
C VAL A 462 5.83 33.25 18.02
N THR A 463 6.94 33.95 17.84
CA THR A 463 8.13 33.78 18.67
C THR A 463 8.10 34.81 19.78
N CYS A 464 8.01 34.37 21.03
CA CYS A 464 8.06 35.25 22.21
C CYS A 464 9.50 35.34 22.75
N THR A 465 10.05 36.55 22.77
CA THR A 465 11.37 36.87 23.32
C THR A 465 11.22 37.89 24.46
N PRO A 466 10.82 37.45 25.67
CA PRO A 466 10.52 38.37 26.76
C PRO A 466 11.76 39.14 27.18
N ARG A 467 11.61 40.42 27.52
CA ARG A 467 12.71 41.28 27.98
C ARG A 467 13.38 40.78 29.25
N VAL A 468 12.61 40.10 30.10
CA VAL A 468 13.10 39.45 31.33
C VAL A 468 12.81 37.95 31.17
N PRO A 469 13.84 37.10 31.14
CA PRO A 469 13.64 35.64 31.08
C PRO A 469 12.82 35.17 32.30
N ARG A 470 11.69 34.50 32.03
CA ARG A 470 10.95 33.79 33.08
C ARG A 470 11.51 32.37 33.20
N GLN A 471 11.79 31.96 34.42
CA GLN A 471 12.11 30.56 34.69
C GLN A 471 10.78 29.78 34.67
N PRO A 472 10.63 28.77 33.79
CA PRO A 472 9.39 28.00 33.72
C PRO A 472 9.25 27.11 34.95
N ASP A 473 8.03 27.02 35.49
CA ASP A 473 7.67 26.01 36.50
C ASP A 473 7.34 24.71 35.81
N LEU A 474 7.84 23.58 36.33
CA LEU A 474 7.54 22.24 35.84
C LEU A 474 6.45 21.63 36.74
N TYR A 475 5.26 21.46 36.17
CA TYR A 475 4.19 20.68 36.80
C TYR A 475 4.15 19.28 36.20
N VAL A 476 4.32 18.25 37.05
CA VAL A 476 4.28 16.86 36.59
C VAL A 476 3.08 16.15 37.21
N VAL A 477 2.22 15.62 36.38
CA VAL A 477 1.17 14.68 36.76
C VAL A 477 1.54 13.33 36.22
N ALA A 478 1.92 12.39 37.10
CA ALA A 478 2.21 11.02 36.71
C ALA A 478 1.01 10.13 37.00
N VAL A 479 0.52 9.41 36.00
CA VAL A 479 -0.56 8.44 36.15
C VAL A 479 -0.02 7.06 35.78
N GLY A 480 0.02 6.15 36.74
CA GLY A 480 0.44 4.76 36.55
C GLY A 480 -0.76 3.83 36.69
N VAL A 481 -0.93 2.92 35.72
CA VAL A 481 -1.91 1.84 35.80
C VAL A 481 -1.12 0.54 35.97
N GLY A 482 -1.12 -0.03 37.18
CA GLY A 482 -0.42 -1.28 37.50
C GLY A 482 -1.27 -2.53 37.26
N GLY A 483 -2.58 -2.45 37.44
CA GLY A 483 -3.51 -3.59 37.29
C GLY A 483 -4.37 -3.46 36.04
N TYR A 484 -4.33 -4.46 35.17
CA TYR A 484 -5.19 -4.57 33.99
C TYR A 484 -6.14 -5.75 34.14
N ALA A 485 -7.29 -5.73 33.48
CA ALA A 485 -8.24 -6.85 33.46
C ALA A 485 -7.60 -8.13 32.92
N ASP A 486 -6.68 -8.01 31.96
CA ASP A 486 -5.81 -9.10 31.51
C ASP A 486 -4.48 -9.02 32.27
N ALA A 487 -4.23 -9.98 33.15
CA ALA A 487 -3.04 -10.03 34.01
C ALA A 487 -1.71 -10.05 33.23
N ARG A 488 -1.71 -10.45 31.95
CA ARG A 488 -0.52 -10.45 31.10
C ARG A 488 0.04 -9.05 30.82
N TYR A 489 -0.78 -8.01 31.00
CA TYR A 489 -0.38 -6.61 30.82
C TYR A 489 -0.15 -5.87 32.15
N SER A 490 -0.32 -6.55 33.28
CA SER A 490 -0.07 -5.94 34.59
C SER A 490 1.42 -5.59 34.76
N LEU A 491 1.67 -4.40 35.31
CA LEU A 491 3.02 -3.84 35.49
C LEU A 491 3.27 -3.62 36.99
N ASP A 492 4.32 -4.28 37.52
CA ASP A 492 4.67 -4.24 38.97
C ASP A 492 5.13 -2.86 39.44
N TYR A 493 5.58 -2.01 38.57
CA TYR A 493 6.20 -0.72 38.90
C TYR A 493 5.48 0.52 38.40
N ALA A 494 4.34 0.39 37.71
CA ALA A 494 3.65 1.52 37.15
C ALA A 494 2.94 2.43 38.18
N ALA A 495 2.74 1.91 39.41
CA ALA A 495 2.10 2.63 40.53
C ALA A 495 3.09 3.05 41.63
N LYS A 496 4.37 2.80 41.48
CA LYS A 496 5.45 3.22 42.36
C LYS A 496 6.13 4.43 41.77
#